data_3d940b6e847a4e8c2b719b415e56f6b7
#
_entry.id   3d940b6e847a4e8c2b719b415e56f6b7
#
_cell.length_a   1.000
_cell.length_b   1.000
_cell.length_c   1.000
_cell.angle_alpha   90.00
_cell.angle_beta   90.00
_cell.angle_gamma   90.00
#
_symmetry.space_group_name_H-M   'P 1'
#
loop_
_entity.id
_entity.type
_entity.pdbx_description
1 polymer ?
#
loop_
_entity_poly.entity_id
_entity_poly.type
_entity_poly.pdbx_seq_one_letter_code
_entity_poly.pdbx_strand_id
1 'polypeptide(L)'
;MAHETDRSLRRSVIYELYLRSHTPEGTFRAVEPDLDRIRALGVDIIWLMPIHPIGILNRKGSLGCPYANRDYRTVNPEYGSMEDFIHLVEEIHRRGMKCIIDVVYNHTSPDSTLVREHPEYFYRKPDGSRGNKVGDWTDVVDLDYGVPALWEYQIESLCFWAGYVDGFRCDVASTVPVGFWKAARQAVEQVRPGAIWLGESVHLEHIRRFREQGYYAATDTELFDAFDILYPYDLWPLYEGCSEGQLPLSRYFDAVDHQELSFPTEYNKLRCLENHDQRRAAARFPREEMLLAWTALSYFMKGATLLYAGQEVCAEHTPSLFEKEPINWSAGRDISGYLAQLAAIKKRLPTDEVFQLETDDAQGLVCASYLGPATRAVGVFPLAGRPGTAAVPLADGRYCDALSGEPVTVREGTLSVGTRAVILPENG
;
A
#
# COMPACT_ATOMS: atom_id res chain seq x y z
N MET A 1 15.99 -10.16 2.30
CA MET A 1 16.09 -9.86 0.86
C MET A 1 14.87 -10.46 0.20
N ALA A 2 14.45 -9.96 -0.93
CA ALA A 2 13.17 -10.39 -1.57
C ALA A 2 13.07 -11.90 -1.81
N HIS A 3 14.17 -12.60 -2.00
CA HIS A 3 14.22 -14.08 -2.10
C HIS A 3 13.83 -14.82 -0.81
N GLU A 4 13.76 -14.11 0.31
CA GLU A 4 13.35 -14.63 1.63
C GLU A 4 12.00 -14.06 2.07
N THR A 5 11.33 -13.29 1.20
CA THR A 5 10.02 -12.73 1.49
C THR A 5 9.01 -13.85 1.78
N ASP A 6 8.34 -13.74 2.92
CA ASP A 6 7.24 -14.66 3.25
C ASP A 6 6.09 -14.45 2.26
N ARG A 7 5.89 -15.43 1.37
CA ARG A 7 4.82 -15.39 0.35
C ARG A 7 3.42 -15.32 0.96
N SER A 8 3.26 -15.69 2.23
CA SER A 8 1.98 -15.54 2.94
C SER A 8 1.54 -14.08 3.05
N LEU A 9 2.48 -13.10 2.97
CA LEU A 9 2.18 -11.68 2.91
C LEU A 9 1.30 -11.29 1.71
N ARG A 10 1.26 -12.09 0.63
CA ARG A 10 0.34 -11.92 -0.50
C ARG A 10 -1.14 -12.03 -0.09
N ARG A 11 -1.42 -12.68 1.04
CA ARG A 11 -2.77 -12.83 1.62
C ARG A 11 -3.11 -11.75 2.63
N SER A 12 -2.17 -10.85 2.94
CA SER A 12 -2.37 -9.82 3.96
C SER A 12 -3.28 -8.71 3.46
N VAL A 13 -4.09 -8.21 4.39
CA VAL A 13 -4.84 -6.96 4.27
C VAL A 13 -4.18 -5.94 5.19
N ILE A 14 -3.70 -4.87 4.61
CA ILE A 14 -3.04 -3.75 5.29
C ILE A 14 -4.05 -2.62 5.41
N TYR A 15 -4.18 -2.03 6.59
CA TYR A 15 -5.03 -0.88 6.84
C TYR A 15 -4.16 0.36 7.08
N GLU A 16 -4.21 1.29 6.15
CA GLU A 16 -3.51 2.57 6.23
C GLU A 16 -4.30 3.55 7.08
N LEU A 17 -3.66 4.08 8.12
CA LEU A 17 -4.29 4.92 9.11
C LEU A 17 -3.48 6.20 9.34
N TYR A 18 -4.10 7.36 9.08
CA TYR A 18 -3.57 8.66 9.46
C TYR A 18 -4.21 9.12 10.77
N LEU A 19 -3.41 9.17 11.83
CA LEU A 19 -3.90 9.51 13.18
C LEU A 19 -4.70 10.80 13.22
N ARG A 20 -4.15 11.87 12.62
CA ARG A 20 -4.76 13.21 12.63
C ARG A 20 -6.18 13.24 12.06
N SER A 21 -6.48 12.38 11.09
CA SER A 21 -7.78 12.35 10.40
C SER A 21 -8.68 11.19 10.82
N HIS A 22 -8.17 10.19 11.56
CA HIS A 22 -8.95 8.99 11.88
C HIS A 22 -10.09 9.27 12.85
N THR A 23 -9.83 10.09 13.89
CA THR A 23 -10.84 10.52 14.86
C THR A 23 -10.82 12.04 15.03
N PRO A 24 -11.88 12.63 15.63
CA PRO A 24 -11.86 14.05 15.94
C PRO A 24 -10.70 14.47 16.85
N GLU A 25 -10.28 13.61 17.79
CA GLU A 25 -9.15 13.84 18.68
C GLU A 25 -7.80 13.71 17.95
N GLY A 26 -7.69 12.75 17.00
CA GLY A 26 -6.50 12.51 16.21
C GLY A 26 -5.31 12.00 17.02
N THR A 27 -5.54 11.16 18.03
CA THR A 27 -4.51 10.68 18.97
C THR A 27 -4.38 9.16 18.97
N PHE A 28 -3.25 8.64 19.48
CA PHE A 28 -3.04 7.20 19.65
C PHE A 28 -4.16 6.54 20.45
N ARG A 29 -4.54 7.15 21.60
CA ARG A 29 -5.60 6.64 22.47
C ARG A 29 -6.98 6.65 21.83
N ALA A 30 -7.26 7.64 20.99
CA ALA A 30 -8.56 7.78 20.35
C ALA A 30 -8.80 6.70 19.26
N VAL A 31 -7.75 6.07 18.73
CA VAL A 31 -7.86 4.98 17.74
C VAL A 31 -8.20 3.64 18.41
N GLU A 32 -7.79 3.41 19.66
CA GLU A 32 -7.90 2.11 20.33
C GLU A 32 -9.33 1.53 20.34
N PRO A 33 -10.40 2.30 20.61
CA PRO A 33 -11.78 1.78 20.57
C PRO A 33 -12.21 1.25 19.19
N ASP A 34 -11.55 1.70 18.12
CA ASP A 34 -11.90 1.34 16.75
C ASP A 34 -11.18 0.08 16.25
N LEU A 35 -10.19 -0.43 16.97
CA LEU A 35 -9.38 -1.57 16.55
C LEU A 35 -10.19 -2.85 16.33
N ASP A 36 -11.27 -3.06 17.09
CA ASP A 36 -12.12 -4.25 16.92
C ASP A 36 -12.92 -4.18 15.60
N ARG A 37 -13.39 -2.98 15.21
CA ARG A 37 -14.03 -2.74 13.92
C ARG A 37 -13.02 -2.96 12.78
N ILE A 38 -11.81 -2.40 12.88
CA ILE A 38 -10.75 -2.59 11.89
C ILE A 38 -10.41 -4.08 11.74
N ARG A 39 -10.26 -4.81 12.86
CA ARG A 39 -10.01 -6.26 12.84
C ARG A 39 -11.14 -7.03 12.15
N ALA A 40 -12.39 -6.62 12.34
CA ALA A 40 -13.56 -7.26 11.73
C ALA A 40 -13.59 -7.12 10.19
N LEU A 41 -12.90 -6.13 9.60
CA LEU A 41 -12.69 -6.04 8.15
C LEU A 41 -11.75 -7.13 7.59
N GLY A 42 -11.14 -7.94 8.45
CA GLY A 42 -10.15 -8.96 8.08
C GLY A 42 -8.72 -8.43 7.95
N VAL A 43 -8.44 -7.27 8.54
CA VAL A 43 -7.11 -6.63 8.55
C VAL A 43 -6.10 -7.47 9.33
N ASP A 44 -4.89 -7.57 8.79
CA ASP A 44 -3.74 -8.25 9.41
C ASP A 44 -2.69 -7.29 9.91
N ILE A 45 -2.52 -6.17 9.22
CA ILE A 45 -1.44 -5.22 9.46
C ILE A 45 -2.05 -3.82 9.49
N ILE A 46 -1.81 -3.07 10.56
CA ILE A 46 -2.09 -1.63 10.61
C ILE A 46 -0.81 -0.90 10.22
N TRP A 47 -0.89 -0.04 9.21
CA TRP A 47 0.14 0.90 8.84
C TRP A 47 -0.23 2.28 9.38
N LEU A 48 0.52 2.74 10.37
CA LEU A 48 0.43 4.11 10.88
C LEU A 48 1.26 5.03 9.97
N MET A 49 0.62 6.00 9.34
CA MET A 49 1.31 7.09 8.63
C MET A 49 2.26 7.83 9.60
N PRO A 50 3.17 8.70 9.12
CA PRO A 50 4.28 9.20 9.95
C PRO A 50 3.84 9.67 11.33
N ILE A 51 4.45 9.08 12.36
CA ILE A 51 4.14 9.31 13.78
C ILE A 51 5.08 10.33 14.44
N HIS A 52 6.05 10.84 13.69
CA HIS A 52 7.12 11.71 14.18
C HIS A 52 6.69 13.18 14.28
N PRO A 53 7.38 14.01 15.10
CA PRO A 53 7.14 15.44 15.15
C PRO A 53 7.34 16.09 13.78
N ILE A 54 6.49 17.05 13.46
CA ILE A 54 6.47 17.75 12.17
C ILE A 54 7.26 19.06 12.28
N GLY A 55 8.00 19.40 11.20
CA GLY A 55 8.73 20.66 11.08
C GLY A 55 7.80 21.88 11.08
N ILE A 56 8.35 23.01 11.54
CA ILE A 56 7.65 24.29 11.62
C ILE A 56 8.11 25.22 10.50
N LEU A 57 9.41 25.16 10.17
CA LEU A 57 9.99 26.03 9.16
C LEU A 57 9.49 25.63 7.76
N ASN A 58 8.91 26.61 7.05
CA ASN A 58 8.32 26.44 5.72
C ASN A 58 7.16 25.43 5.66
N ARG A 59 6.51 25.13 6.79
CA ARG A 59 5.43 24.13 6.83
C ARG A 59 4.29 24.52 5.88
N LYS A 60 3.69 23.54 5.25
CA LYS A 60 2.47 23.65 4.45
C LYS A 60 1.25 23.58 5.35
N GLY A 61 0.24 24.41 5.10
CA GLY A 61 -0.97 24.48 5.91
C GLY A 61 -0.73 24.93 7.36
N SER A 62 -1.73 24.74 8.20
CA SER A 62 -1.65 25.19 9.61
C SER A 62 -0.87 24.21 10.51
N LEU A 63 -0.94 22.91 10.21
CA LEU A 63 -0.35 21.85 11.04
C LEU A 63 0.88 21.19 10.42
N GLY A 64 1.17 21.44 9.13
CA GLY A 64 2.32 20.89 8.43
C GLY A 64 2.12 19.48 7.90
N CYS A 65 3.03 19.08 7.00
CA CYS A 65 3.06 17.78 6.36
C CYS A 65 3.65 16.71 7.30
N PRO A 66 3.01 15.56 7.52
CA PRO A 66 3.57 14.49 8.35
C PRO A 66 4.87 13.93 7.77
N TYR A 67 5.11 14.12 6.48
CA TYR A 67 6.35 13.73 5.80
C TYR A 67 7.49 14.75 5.95
N ALA A 68 7.24 15.92 6.54
CA ALA A 68 8.29 16.88 6.93
C ALA A 68 8.77 16.59 8.36
N ASN A 69 9.44 15.45 8.53
CA ASN A 69 9.88 14.90 9.81
C ASN A 69 10.91 15.84 10.48
N ARG A 70 10.71 16.11 11.79
CA ARG A 70 11.59 16.95 12.61
C ARG A 70 12.55 16.15 13.49
N ASP A 71 12.15 14.96 13.92
CA ASP A 71 12.94 14.08 14.78
C ASP A 71 12.62 12.62 14.48
N TYR A 72 13.64 11.77 14.34
CA TYR A 72 13.48 10.37 13.95
C TYR A 72 13.19 9.40 15.09
N ARG A 73 13.37 9.82 16.35
CA ARG A 73 13.32 8.91 17.52
C ARG A 73 12.29 9.31 18.57
N THR A 74 11.39 10.24 18.22
CA THR A 74 10.30 10.68 19.09
C THR A 74 8.97 10.61 18.37
N VAL A 75 7.87 10.54 19.14
CA VAL A 75 6.52 10.63 18.59
C VAL A 75 6.03 12.07 18.56
N ASN A 76 5.12 12.37 17.64
CA ASN A 76 4.49 13.69 17.55
C ASN A 76 3.62 13.95 18.79
N PRO A 77 3.89 15.03 19.57
CA PRO A 77 3.09 15.35 20.74
C PRO A 77 1.62 15.68 20.43
N GLU A 78 1.29 15.99 19.16
CA GLU A 78 -0.10 16.11 18.69
C GLU A 78 -0.86 14.78 18.85
N TYR A 79 -0.17 13.65 18.69
CA TYR A 79 -0.77 12.30 18.73
C TYR A 79 -0.75 11.67 20.13
N GLY A 80 0.07 12.19 21.05
CA GLY A 80 0.22 11.68 22.40
C GLY A 80 1.67 11.48 22.82
N SER A 81 1.88 10.69 23.85
CA SER A 81 3.20 10.34 24.39
C SER A 81 3.74 9.03 23.77
N MET A 82 5.01 8.71 24.06
CA MET A 82 5.60 7.41 23.70
C MET A 82 4.88 6.24 24.38
N GLU A 83 4.42 6.44 25.61
CA GLU A 83 3.63 5.45 26.36
C GLU A 83 2.28 5.19 25.67
N ASP A 84 1.63 6.24 25.12
CA ASP A 84 0.38 6.09 24.38
C ASP A 84 0.60 5.33 23.06
N PHE A 85 1.72 5.59 22.38
CA PHE A 85 2.10 4.84 21.19
C PHE A 85 2.35 3.36 21.50
N ILE A 86 3.15 3.06 22.51
CA ILE A 86 3.45 1.69 22.92
C ILE A 86 2.15 0.96 23.27
N HIS A 87 1.26 1.58 24.03
CA HIS A 87 -0.02 0.99 24.40
C HIS A 87 -0.91 0.71 23.17
N LEU A 88 -0.96 1.63 22.20
CA LEU A 88 -1.69 1.37 20.95
C LEU A 88 -1.13 0.14 20.20
N VAL A 89 0.20 0.02 20.11
CA VAL A 89 0.85 -1.14 19.46
C VAL A 89 0.51 -2.44 20.20
N GLU A 90 0.56 -2.44 21.55
CA GLU A 90 0.16 -3.59 22.37
C GLU A 90 -1.31 -3.97 22.14
N GLU A 91 -2.22 -2.98 22.04
CA GLU A 91 -3.64 -3.20 21.75
C GLU A 91 -3.89 -3.77 20.34
N ILE A 92 -3.07 -3.37 19.35
CA ILE A 92 -3.07 -3.94 18.00
C ILE A 92 -2.62 -5.40 18.07
N HIS A 93 -1.51 -5.70 18.75
CA HIS A 93 -0.99 -7.06 18.93
C HIS A 93 -1.97 -7.96 19.69
N ARG A 94 -2.63 -7.45 20.72
CA ARG A 94 -3.62 -8.20 21.50
C ARG A 94 -4.80 -8.70 20.65
N ARG A 95 -5.11 -7.99 19.56
CA ARG A 95 -6.14 -8.39 18.57
C ARG A 95 -5.59 -9.28 17.45
N GLY A 96 -4.33 -9.71 17.53
CA GLY A 96 -3.70 -10.57 16.53
C GLY A 96 -3.40 -9.86 15.21
N MET A 97 -3.27 -8.53 15.22
CA MET A 97 -2.79 -7.74 14.09
C MET A 97 -1.34 -7.34 14.32
N LYS A 98 -0.63 -7.02 13.24
CA LYS A 98 0.71 -6.43 13.26
C LYS A 98 0.62 -4.92 13.09
N CYS A 99 1.67 -4.20 13.52
CA CYS A 99 1.80 -2.76 13.36
C CYS A 99 3.07 -2.43 12.59
N ILE A 100 2.95 -1.66 11.51
CA ILE A 100 4.10 -1.04 10.83
C ILE A 100 3.96 0.48 10.89
N ILE A 101 5.09 1.18 10.90
CA ILE A 101 5.12 2.64 10.89
C ILE A 101 5.76 3.16 9.62
N ASP A 102 5.39 4.38 9.25
CA ASP A 102 5.98 5.09 8.12
C ASP A 102 7.31 5.72 8.53
N VAL A 103 8.35 5.52 7.71
CA VAL A 103 9.67 6.12 7.91
C VAL A 103 10.08 6.94 6.69
N VAL A 104 10.42 8.21 6.92
CA VAL A 104 10.74 9.21 5.89
C VAL A 104 12.25 9.41 5.87
N TYR A 105 12.95 8.63 5.05
CA TYR A 105 14.42 8.59 5.07
C TYR A 105 15.09 9.22 3.85
N ASN A 106 14.32 9.72 2.88
CA ASN A 106 14.86 10.52 1.80
C ASN A 106 15.15 11.96 2.24
N HIS A 107 14.34 12.52 3.13
CA HIS A 107 14.38 13.93 3.51
C HIS A 107 13.90 14.14 4.95
N THR A 108 14.03 15.37 5.42
CA THR A 108 13.54 15.81 6.73
C THR A 108 13.16 17.29 6.68
N SER A 109 12.50 17.82 7.71
CA SER A 109 12.20 19.25 7.77
C SER A 109 13.48 20.11 7.88
N PRO A 110 13.49 21.36 7.38
CA PRO A 110 14.66 22.24 7.47
C PRO A 110 15.07 22.63 8.88
N ASP A 111 14.16 22.48 9.87
CA ASP A 111 14.39 22.74 11.29
C ASP A 111 14.49 21.45 12.13
N SER A 112 14.81 20.33 11.48
CA SER A 112 14.97 19.05 12.19
C SER A 112 16.17 19.08 13.14
N THR A 113 16.10 18.20 14.15
CA THR A 113 17.20 17.94 15.07
C THR A 113 18.47 17.58 14.31
N LEU A 114 18.35 16.74 13.29
CA LEU A 114 19.46 16.28 12.47
C LEU A 114 20.13 17.41 11.69
N VAL A 115 19.36 18.39 11.17
CA VAL A 115 19.94 19.57 10.46
C VAL A 115 20.86 20.38 11.39
N ARG A 116 20.52 20.45 12.68
CA ARG A 116 21.30 21.17 13.67
C ARG A 116 22.53 20.41 14.13
N GLU A 117 22.39 19.09 14.34
CA GLU A 117 23.41 18.25 14.96
C GLU A 117 24.43 17.71 13.95
N HIS A 118 23.94 17.40 12.73
CA HIS A 118 24.69 16.79 11.63
C HIS A 118 24.46 17.50 10.29
N PRO A 119 24.83 18.80 10.17
CA PRO A 119 24.59 19.57 8.95
C PRO A 119 25.32 19.01 7.70
N GLU A 120 26.29 18.13 7.89
CA GLU A 120 27.02 17.42 6.84
C GLU A 120 26.25 16.26 6.21
N TYR A 121 25.15 15.81 6.80
CA TYR A 121 24.32 14.69 6.30
C TYR A 121 23.36 15.10 5.18
N PHE A 122 23.40 16.38 4.73
CA PHE A 122 22.40 16.92 3.85
C PHE A 122 22.93 17.25 2.47
N TYR A 123 22.09 16.94 1.46
CA TYR A 123 22.33 17.36 0.09
C TYR A 123 22.56 18.86 -0.01
N ARG A 124 23.56 19.24 -0.82
CA ARG A 124 23.93 20.62 -1.12
C ARG A 124 23.66 20.93 -2.58
N LYS A 125 22.96 22.03 -2.81
CA LYS A 125 22.82 22.62 -4.14
C LYS A 125 24.17 23.15 -4.65
N PRO A 126 24.29 23.46 -5.96
CA PRO A 126 25.54 24.01 -6.51
C PRO A 126 25.99 25.31 -5.84
N ASP A 127 25.08 26.09 -5.26
CA ASP A 127 25.38 27.31 -4.49
C ASP A 127 25.82 27.06 -3.04
N GLY A 128 25.88 25.78 -2.62
CA GLY A 128 26.25 25.36 -1.28
C GLY A 128 25.10 25.38 -0.26
N SER A 129 23.92 25.89 -0.61
CA SER A 129 22.75 25.85 0.26
C SER A 129 22.18 24.44 0.37
N ARG A 130 21.52 24.12 1.50
CA ARG A 130 20.72 22.90 1.63
C ARG A 130 19.46 23.03 0.80
N GLY A 131 18.94 21.90 0.31
CA GLY A 131 17.70 21.87 -0.45
C GLY A 131 17.22 20.46 -0.72
N ASN A 132 16.27 20.35 -1.62
CA ASN A 132 15.78 19.08 -2.12
C ASN A 132 16.02 18.96 -3.64
N LYS A 133 15.97 17.72 -4.15
CA LYS A 133 16.16 17.39 -5.56
C LYS A 133 14.87 17.51 -6.39
N VAL A 134 13.70 17.53 -5.73
CA VAL A 134 12.38 17.56 -6.39
C VAL A 134 11.94 18.98 -6.75
N GLY A 135 12.39 19.98 -6.03
CA GLY A 135 12.09 21.41 -6.30
C GLY A 135 10.79 21.90 -5.64
N ASP A 136 9.69 21.18 -5.77
CA ASP A 136 8.37 21.58 -5.26
C ASP A 136 8.15 21.27 -3.77
N TRP A 137 9.05 20.49 -3.16
CA TRP A 137 8.98 20.11 -1.74
C TRP A 137 9.65 21.15 -0.86
N THR A 138 9.04 22.33 -0.77
CA THR A 138 9.64 23.52 -0.14
C THR A 138 9.78 23.41 1.39
N ASP A 139 9.07 22.46 2.00
CA ASP A 139 9.02 22.20 3.44
C ASP A 139 10.01 21.12 3.89
N VAL A 140 10.88 20.61 2.99
CA VAL A 140 11.87 19.58 3.31
C VAL A 140 13.26 19.87 2.72
N VAL A 141 14.26 19.20 3.27
CA VAL A 141 15.64 19.15 2.78
C VAL A 141 16.09 17.68 2.68
N ASP A 142 16.74 17.33 1.56
CA ASP A 142 17.14 15.96 1.28
C ASP A 142 18.40 15.55 2.06
N LEU A 143 18.44 14.27 2.42
CA LEU A 143 19.60 13.60 2.99
C LEU A 143 20.61 13.21 1.90
N ASP A 144 21.90 13.15 2.26
CA ASP A 144 23.00 12.74 1.40
C ASP A 144 23.54 11.36 1.80
N TYR A 145 23.08 10.33 1.12
CA TYR A 145 23.55 8.96 1.34
C TYR A 145 24.99 8.69 0.84
N GLY A 146 25.68 9.68 0.32
CA GLY A 146 27.14 9.66 0.14
C GLY A 146 27.92 9.75 1.45
N VAL A 147 27.25 10.08 2.58
CA VAL A 147 27.85 10.21 3.91
C VAL A 147 27.63 8.92 4.71
N PRO A 148 28.67 8.10 4.97
CA PRO A 148 28.49 6.82 5.66
C PRO A 148 27.88 6.92 7.07
N ALA A 149 28.22 7.96 7.84
CA ALA A 149 27.71 8.16 9.19
C ALA A 149 26.18 8.40 9.22
N LEU A 150 25.58 8.90 8.13
CA LEU A 150 24.12 8.98 7.98
C LEU A 150 23.50 7.57 7.99
N TRP A 151 24.15 6.59 7.33
CA TRP A 151 23.65 5.23 7.31
C TRP A 151 23.57 4.64 8.73
N GLU A 152 24.62 4.82 9.53
CA GLU A 152 24.68 4.35 10.91
C GLU A 152 23.54 4.97 11.73
N TYR A 153 23.37 6.29 11.66
CA TYR A 153 22.32 7.02 12.37
C TYR A 153 20.91 6.51 12.01
N GLN A 154 20.64 6.33 10.72
CA GLN A 154 19.32 5.90 10.25
C GLN A 154 19.05 4.42 10.58
N ILE A 155 20.07 3.56 10.47
CA ILE A 155 19.96 2.14 10.87
C ILE A 155 19.69 2.02 12.38
N GLU A 156 20.38 2.78 13.22
CA GLU A 156 20.09 2.83 14.65
C GLU A 156 18.66 3.28 14.94
N SER A 157 18.14 4.25 14.16
CA SER A 157 16.77 4.73 14.31
C SER A 157 15.77 3.64 13.93
N LEU A 158 16.01 2.87 12.87
CA LEU A 158 15.18 1.70 12.51
C LEU A 158 15.24 0.60 13.58
N CYS A 159 16.42 0.29 14.09
CA CYS A 159 16.59 -0.70 15.18
C CYS A 159 15.86 -0.26 16.46
N PHE A 160 15.88 1.04 16.80
CA PHE A 160 15.10 1.58 17.92
C PHE A 160 13.60 1.30 17.75
N TRP A 161 13.03 1.63 16.58
CA TRP A 161 11.60 1.42 16.34
C TRP A 161 11.24 -0.06 16.17
N ALA A 162 12.13 -0.88 15.62
CA ALA A 162 11.95 -2.34 15.52
C ALA A 162 11.77 -3.02 16.89
N GLY A 163 12.20 -2.38 17.98
CA GLY A 163 11.91 -2.81 19.34
C GLY A 163 10.42 -2.78 19.70
N TYR A 164 9.62 -1.99 18.97
CA TYR A 164 8.20 -1.79 19.26
C TYR A 164 7.28 -2.32 18.16
N VAL A 165 7.63 -2.15 16.89
CA VAL A 165 6.75 -2.45 15.73
C VAL A 165 7.22 -3.66 14.94
N ASP A 166 6.37 -4.15 14.02
CA ASP A 166 6.61 -5.36 13.23
C ASP A 166 7.18 -5.06 11.84
N GLY A 167 7.49 -3.82 11.54
CA GLY A 167 8.07 -3.44 10.26
C GLY A 167 7.86 -1.98 9.90
N PHE A 168 8.15 -1.66 8.64
CA PHE A 168 8.21 -0.30 8.15
C PHE A 168 7.57 -0.14 6.78
N ARG A 169 6.85 0.98 6.58
CA ARG A 169 6.60 1.53 5.26
C ARG A 169 7.66 2.61 5.02
N CYS A 170 8.39 2.49 3.94
CA CYS A 170 9.51 3.37 3.63
C CYS A 170 9.11 4.35 2.54
N ASP A 171 9.04 5.63 2.91
CA ASP A 171 8.67 6.75 2.04
C ASP A 171 9.68 6.95 0.92
N VAL A 172 9.17 7.19 -0.32
CA VAL A 172 9.97 7.37 -1.56
C VAL A 172 11.21 6.47 -1.63
N ALA A 173 11.03 5.19 -1.31
CA ALA A 173 12.12 4.21 -1.17
C ALA A 173 13.04 4.14 -2.40
N SER A 174 12.52 4.47 -3.59
CA SER A 174 13.28 4.50 -4.84
C SER A 174 14.44 5.51 -4.84
N THR A 175 14.37 6.57 -4.05
CA THR A 175 15.36 7.65 -4.03
C THR A 175 16.47 7.46 -2.98
N VAL A 176 16.32 6.45 -2.13
CA VAL A 176 17.31 6.03 -1.14
C VAL A 176 18.06 4.79 -1.67
N PRO A 177 19.40 4.71 -1.58
CA PRO A 177 20.15 3.61 -2.15
C PRO A 177 19.70 2.23 -1.66
N VAL A 178 19.48 1.27 -2.57
CA VAL A 178 19.14 -0.12 -2.22
C VAL A 178 20.16 -0.75 -1.28
N GLY A 179 21.44 -0.39 -1.44
CA GLY A 179 22.51 -0.82 -0.51
C GLY A 179 22.24 -0.43 0.94
N PHE A 180 21.70 0.78 1.17
CA PHE A 180 21.28 1.21 2.51
C PHE A 180 20.13 0.34 3.04
N TRP A 181 19.08 0.13 2.24
CA TRP A 181 17.94 -0.68 2.65
C TRP A 181 18.33 -2.12 2.99
N LYS A 182 19.27 -2.71 2.21
CA LYS A 182 19.82 -4.05 2.49
C LYS A 182 20.56 -4.09 3.83
N ALA A 183 21.40 -3.10 4.10
CA ALA A 183 22.13 -3.00 5.37
C ALA A 183 21.18 -2.76 6.55
N ALA A 184 20.19 -1.90 6.37
CA ALA A 184 19.16 -1.62 7.37
C ALA A 184 18.34 -2.88 7.70
N ARG A 185 17.87 -3.61 6.66
CA ARG A 185 17.15 -4.86 6.83
C ARG A 185 17.95 -5.90 7.61
N GLN A 186 19.25 -6.03 7.30
CA GLN A 186 20.13 -6.96 8.00
C GLN A 186 20.30 -6.61 9.49
N ALA A 187 20.41 -5.33 9.82
CA ALA A 187 20.52 -4.88 11.20
C ALA A 187 19.21 -5.05 11.98
N VAL A 188 18.08 -4.67 11.36
CA VAL A 188 16.74 -4.81 11.94
C VAL A 188 16.41 -6.28 12.20
N GLU A 189 16.82 -7.21 11.35
CA GLU A 189 16.61 -8.66 11.54
C GLU A 189 17.17 -9.17 12.87
N GLN A 190 18.21 -8.54 13.41
CA GLN A 190 18.79 -8.89 14.72
C GLN A 190 17.91 -8.42 15.89
N VAL A 191 17.07 -7.43 15.68
CA VAL A 191 16.18 -6.86 16.70
C VAL A 191 14.77 -7.43 16.57
N ARG A 192 14.25 -7.48 15.34
CA ARG A 192 12.90 -7.96 14.99
C ARG A 192 13.00 -8.93 13.82
N PRO A 193 13.25 -10.22 14.07
CA PRO A 193 13.24 -11.23 13.02
C PRO A 193 11.91 -11.28 12.27
N GLY A 194 11.97 -11.31 10.94
CA GLY A 194 10.79 -11.31 10.08
C GLY A 194 10.05 -9.96 10.02
N ALA A 195 10.73 -8.85 10.28
CA ALA A 195 10.17 -7.52 10.10
C ALA A 195 9.69 -7.31 8.65
N ILE A 196 8.52 -6.67 8.50
CA ILE A 196 7.88 -6.41 7.20
C ILE A 196 8.43 -5.13 6.60
N TRP A 197 8.81 -5.19 5.32
CA TRP A 197 9.34 -4.05 4.57
C TRP A 197 8.42 -3.72 3.39
N LEU A 198 7.64 -2.66 3.53
CA LEU A 198 6.79 -2.09 2.49
C LEU A 198 7.48 -0.84 1.93
N GLY A 199 7.88 -0.88 0.67
CA GLY A 199 8.53 0.25 0.00
C GLY A 199 7.57 1.03 -0.88
N GLU A 200 7.57 2.35 -0.76
CA GLU A 200 6.97 3.20 -1.77
C GLU A 200 7.93 3.30 -2.95
N SER A 201 7.68 2.48 -3.99
CA SER A 201 8.30 2.69 -5.28
C SER A 201 7.59 3.84 -6.01
N VAL A 202 8.35 4.69 -6.70
CA VAL A 202 7.81 5.87 -7.36
C VAL A 202 7.48 5.60 -8.83
N HIS A 203 6.72 6.50 -9.44
CA HIS A 203 6.37 6.42 -10.87
C HIS A 203 7.61 6.35 -11.77
N LEU A 204 7.54 5.58 -12.84
CA LEU A 204 8.66 5.41 -13.78
C LEU A 204 9.16 6.74 -14.38
N GLU A 205 8.27 7.70 -14.59
CA GLU A 205 8.64 9.05 -15.05
C GLU A 205 9.48 9.79 -14.02
N HIS A 206 9.20 9.61 -12.72
CA HIS A 206 10.00 10.19 -11.65
C HIS A 206 11.42 9.58 -11.63
N ILE A 207 11.54 8.26 -11.78
CA ILE A 207 12.84 7.57 -11.88
C ILE A 207 13.64 8.11 -13.06
N ARG A 208 13.02 8.21 -14.25
CA ARG A 208 13.65 8.77 -15.44
C ARG A 208 14.19 10.18 -15.20
N ARG A 209 13.35 11.07 -14.67
CA ARG A 209 13.68 12.47 -14.38
C ARG A 209 14.86 12.60 -13.40
N PHE A 210 14.90 11.75 -12.36
CA PHE A 210 16.01 11.73 -11.40
C PHE A 210 17.31 11.29 -12.07
N ARG A 211 17.27 10.19 -12.83
CA ARG A 211 18.45 9.67 -13.54
C ARG A 211 18.97 10.62 -14.60
N GLU A 212 18.12 11.32 -15.33
CA GLU A 212 18.50 12.38 -16.29
C GLU A 212 19.25 13.55 -15.63
N GLN A 213 18.93 13.84 -14.37
CA GLN A 213 19.61 14.86 -13.56
C GLN A 213 20.85 14.33 -12.82
N GLY A 214 21.21 13.06 -13.02
CA GLY A 214 22.36 12.44 -12.37
C GLY A 214 22.10 12.00 -10.93
N TYR A 215 20.84 11.99 -10.48
CA TYR A 215 20.47 11.51 -9.14
C TYR A 215 20.20 10.01 -9.14
N TYR A 216 20.40 9.41 -7.97
CA TYR A 216 20.05 8.02 -7.75
C TYR A 216 18.53 7.83 -7.72
N ALA A 217 18.03 6.82 -8.44
CA ALA A 217 16.67 6.33 -8.30
C ALA A 217 16.62 4.85 -8.72
N ALA A 218 16.08 4.00 -7.86
CA ALA A 218 15.91 2.56 -8.08
C ALA A 218 14.55 2.24 -8.72
N THR A 219 14.55 1.26 -9.59
CA THR A 219 13.34 0.62 -10.13
C THR A 219 12.80 -0.42 -9.16
N ASP A 220 11.57 -0.90 -9.40
CA ASP A 220 10.95 -1.96 -8.59
C ASP A 220 11.81 -3.24 -8.57
N THR A 221 12.36 -3.62 -9.72
CA THR A 221 13.24 -4.80 -9.81
C THR A 221 14.46 -4.68 -8.89
N GLU A 222 15.05 -3.48 -8.80
CA GLU A 222 16.18 -3.21 -7.89
C GLU A 222 15.72 -3.18 -6.42
N LEU A 223 14.54 -2.62 -6.14
CA LEU A 223 13.97 -2.51 -4.79
C LEU A 223 13.57 -3.86 -4.20
N PHE A 224 13.14 -4.83 -5.03
CA PHE A 224 12.85 -6.19 -4.55
C PHE A 224 14.06 -6.89 -3.93
N ASP A 225 15.28 -6.39 -4.11
CA ASP A 225 16.46 -6.86 -3.37
C ASP A 225 16.40 -6.55 -1.86
N ALA A 226 15.54 -5.62 -1.43
CA ALA A 226 15.46 -5.16 -0.05
C ALA A 226 14.04 -5.17 0.55
N PHE A 227 12.99 -5.12 -0.27
CA PHE A 227 11.62 -4.97 0.17
C PHE A 227 10.78 -6.23 -0.05
N ASP A 228 9.83 -6.47 0.86
CA ASP A 228 8.87 -7.57 0.76
C ASP A 228 7.67 -7.18 -0.08
N ILE A 229 7.23 -5.93 -0.01
CA ILE A 229 6.05 -5.41 -0.70
C ILE A 229 6.42 -4.07 -1.34
N LEU A 230 6.02 -3.84 -2.57
CA LEU A 230 6.20 -2.56 -3.27
C LEU A 230 4.87 -1.99 -3.76
N TYR A 231 4.79 -0.67 -3.81
CA TYR A 231 3.67 0.08 -4.35
C TYR A 231 3.41 -0.24 -5.84
N PRO A 232 2.16 -0.05 -6.34
CA PRO A 232 1.81 -0.31 -7.75
C PRO A 232 2.06 0.91 -8.65
N TYR A 233 2.92 1.86 -8.25
CA TYR A 233 3.10 3.13 -8.94
C TYR A 233 3.83 3.01 -10.28
N ASP A 234 4.48 1.88 -10.55
CA ASP A 234 5.00 1.54 -11.87
C ASP A 234 3.89 1.47 -12.95
N LEU A 235 2.67 1.03 -12.57
CA LEU A 235 1.51 0.91 -13.46
C LEU A 235 0.37 1.87 -13.13
N TRP A 236 0.54 2.76 -12.14
CA TRP A 236 -0.54 3.64 -11.69
C TRP A 236 -1.18 4.50 -12.78
N PRO A 237 -0.42 5.11 -13.72
CA PRO A 237 -1.02 5.86 -14.83
C PRO A 237 -1.91 5.01 -15.76
N LEU A 238 -1.57 3.72 -15.94
CA LEU A 238 -2.41 2.79 -16.71
C LEU A 238 -3.69 2.44 -15.93
N TYR A 239 -3.56 2.17 -14.62
CA TYR A 239 -4.72 1.96 -13.75
C TYR A 239 -5.69 3.16 -13.81
N GLU A 240 -5.20 4.38 -13.67
CA GLU A 240 -6.03 5.59 -13.75
C GLU A 240 -6.73 5.70 -15.10
N GLY A 241 -5.96 5.64 -16.19
CA GLY A 241 -6.52 5.74 -17.54
C GLY A 241 -7.59 4.67 -17.84
N CYS A 242 -7.39 3.44 -17.39
CA CYS A 242 -8.37 2.36 -17.56
C CYS A 242 -9.59 2.52 -16.65
N SER A 243 -9.38 2.86 -15.38
CA SER A 243 -10.45 3.03 -14.40
C SER A 243 -11.39 4.20 -14.74
N GLU A 244 -10.86 5.22 -15.42
CA GLU A 244 -11.60 6.40 -15.90
C GLU A 244 -12.14 6.23 -17.33
N GLY A 245 -11.94 5.07 -17.95
CA GLY A 245 -12.41 4.77 -19.30
C GLY A 245 -11.67 5.51 -20.43
N GLN A 246 -10.51 6.07 -20.15
CA GLN A 246 -9.66 6.75 -21.13
C GLN A 246 -8.81 5.75 -21.93
N LEU A 247 -8.50 4.61 -21.34
CA LEU A 247 -7.76 3.50 -21.94
C LEU A 247 -8.58 2.21 -21.87
N PRO A 248 -8.40 1.28 -22.81
CA PRO A 248 -8.99 -0.06 -22.71
C PRO A 248 -8.36 -0.81 -21.52
N LEU A 249 -9.14 -1.66 -20.86
CA LEU A 249 -8.73 -2.41 -19.66
C LEU A 249 -7.48 -3.28 -19.92
N SER A 250 -7.37 -3.84 -21.12
CA SER A 250 -6.21 -4.65 -21.55
C SER A 250 -4.88 -3.92 -21.34
N ARG A 251 -4.83 -2.58 -21.52
CA ARG A 251 -3.60 -1.82 -21.33
C ARG A 251 -3.00 -1.93 -19.92
N TYR A 252 -3.85 -1.97 -18.90
CA TYR A 252 -3.41 -2.14 -17.52
C TYR A 252 -3.17 -3.62 -17.18
N PHE A 253 -4.10 -4.50 -17.57
CA PHE A 253 -4.03 -5.89 -17.14
C PHE A 253 -2.96 -6.69 -17.89
N ASP A 254 -2.66 -6.40 -19.16
CA ASP A 254 -1.50 -6.96 -19.88
C ASP A 254 -0.19 -6.54 -19.20
N ALA A 255 -0.11 -5.29 -18.72
CA ALA A 255 1.07 -4.83 -17.99
C ALA A 255 1.21 -5.50 -16.61
N VAL A 256 0.09 -5.74 -15.91
CA VAL A 256 0.10 -6.52 -14.64
C VAL A 256 0.53 -7.96 -14.90
N ASP A 257 0.02 -8.59 -15.95
CA ASP A 257 0.41 -9.96 -16.33
C ASP A 257 1.91 -10.03 -16.69
N HIS A 258 2.43 -8.99 -17.35
CA HIS A 258 3.86 -8.89 -17.62
C HIS A 258 4.72 -8.82 -16.34
N GLN A 259 4.23 -8.27 -15.25
CA GLN A 259 4.95 -8.28 -13.96
C GLN A 259 5.26 -9.70 -13.49
N GLU A 260 4.36 -10.66 -13.72
CA GLU A 260 4.54 -12.07 -13.35
C GLU A 260 5.78 -12.70 -14.03
N LEU A 261 6.15 -12.19 -15.19
CA LEU A 261 7.29 -12.69 -15.98
C LEU A 261 8.57 -11.87 -15.79
N SER A 262 8.46 -10.61 -15.35
CA SER A 262 9.57 -9.65 -15.29
C SER A 262 10.11 -9.41 -13.90
N PHE A 263 9.32 -9.66 -12.86
CA PHE A 263 9.74 -9.53 -11.47
C PHE A 263 10.26 -10.86 -10.89
N PRO A 264 10.99 -10.82 -9.77
CA PRO A 264 11.38 -12.04 -9.04
C PRO A 264 10.15 -12.88 -8.67
N THR A 265 10.30 -14.21 -8.61
CA THR A 265 9.18 -15.13 -8.28
C THR A 265 8.50 -14.79 -6.94
N GLU A 266 9.27 -14.24 -6.01
CA GLU A 266 8.81 -13.84 -4.68
C GLU A 266 8.15 -12.46 -4.64
N TYR A 267 8.07 -11.73 -5.80
CA TYR A 267 7.53 -10.38 -5.83
C TYR A 267 6.16 -10.29 -5.16
N ASN A 268 5.92 -9.18 -4.48
CA ASN A 268 4.65 -8.90 -3.85
C ASN A 268 4.32 -7.42 -4.03
N LYS A 269 3.25 -7.13 -4.77
CA LYS A 269 2.77 -5.76 -5.00
C LYS A 269 1.66 -5.43 -4.01
N LEU A 270 1.64 -4.20 -3.56
CA LEU A 270 0.53 -3.62 -2.84
C LEU A 270 -0.62 -3.38 -3.82
N ARG A 271 -1.75 -4.03 -3.63
CA ARG A 271 -2.94 -3.86 -4.47
C ARG A 271 -3.89 -2.90 -3.78
N CYS A 272 -4.05 -1.71 -4.32
CA CYS A 272 -4.92 -0.67 -3.78
C CYS A 272 -5.70 0.03 -4.88
N LEU A 273 -6.83 0.62 -4.52
CA LEU A 273 -7.63 1.49 -5.39
C LEU A 273 -7.42 2.97 -5.04
N GLU A 274 -6.98 3.23 -3.83
CA GLU A 274 -6.74 4.54 -3.23
C GLU A 274 -5.68 4.45 -2.12
N ASN A 275 -5.12 5.58 -1.74
CA ASN A 275 -4.31 5.80 -0.55
C ASN A 275 -4.33 7.31 -0.19
N HIS A 276 -3.52 7.76 0.77
CA HIS A 276 -3.48 9.15 1.21
C HIS A 276 -3.03 10.16 0.12
N ASP A 277 -2.35 9.72 -0.94
CA ASP A 277 -1.89 10.55 -2.06
C ASP A 277 -2.83 10.50 -3.28
N GLN A 278 -3.81 9.60 -3.26
CA GLN A 278 -4.61 9.30 -4.43
C GLN A 278 -6.08 9.67 -4.24
N ARG A 279 -6.78 9.84 -5.36
CA ARG A 279 -8.22 10.05 -5.36
C ARG A 279 -8.94 8.85 -4.75
N ARG A 280 -9.94 9.11 -3.88
CA ARG A 280 -10.78 8.08 -3.28
C ARG A 280 -11.46 7.20 -4.33
N ALA A 281 -11.53 5.89 -4.07
CA ALA A 281 -12.16 4.93 -4.98
C ALA A 281 -13.64 5.22 -5.18
N ALA A 282 -14.39 5.62 -4.14
CA ALA A 282 -15.79 5.99 -4.25
C ALA A 282 -16.00 7.22 -5.14
N ALA A 283 -15.07 8.17 -5.14
CA ALA A 283 -15.10 9.33 -6.04
C ALA A 283 -14.70 8.97 -7.47
N ARG A 284 -13.83 7.95 -7.65
CA ARG A 284 -13.40 7.43 -8.96
C ARG A 284 -14.49 6.56 -9.61
N PHE A 285 -15.17 5.75 -8.80
CA PHE A 285 -16.21 4.81 -9.22
C PHE A 285 -17.57 5.19 -8.62
N PRO A 286 -18.30 6.18 -9.17
CA PRO A 286 -19.56 6.65 -8.60
C PRO A 286 -20.70 5.61 -8.71
N ARG A 287 -20.58 4.64 -9.63
CA ARG A 287 -21.49 3.50 -9.75
C ARG A 287 -21.05 2.37 -8.82
N GLU A 288 -21.98 1.95 -7.95
CA GLU A 288 -21.71 0.93 -6.94
C GLU A 288 -21.18 -0.39 -7.53
N GLU A 289 -21.77 -0.84 -8.64
CA GLU A 289 -21.38 -2.08 -9.29
C GLU A 289 -19.90 -2.04 -9.74
N MET A 290 -19.44 -0.90 -10.24
CA MET A 290 -18.03 -0.70 -10.61
C MET A 290 -17.13 -0.69 -9.38
N LEU A 291 -17.48 0.08 -8.35
CA LEU A 291 -16.71 0.15 -7.10
C LEU A 291 -16.54 -1.23 -6.49
N LEU A 292 -17.62 -2.00 -6.37
CA LEU A 292 -17.57 -3.34 -5.78
C LEU A 292 -16.77 -4.33 -6.64
N ALA A 293 -16.91 -4.27 -7.98
CA ALA A 293 -16.16 -5.14 -8.89
C ALA A 293 -14.64 -4.86 -8.84
N TRP A 294 -14.23 -3.58 -8.88
CA TRP A 294 -12.83 -3.19 -8.74
C TRP A 294 -12.28 -3.53 -7.36
N THR A 295 -13.07 -3.34 -6.31
CA THR A 295 -12.68 -3.74 -4.94
C THR A 295 -12.47 -5.25 -4.85
N ALA A 296 -13.39 -6.06 -5.38
CA ALA A 296 -13.23 -7.52 -5.40
C ALA A 296 -11.96 -7.95 -6.16
N LEU A 297 -11.70 -7.33 -7.32
CA LEU A 297 -10.49 -7.61 -8.10
C LEU A 297 -9.22 -7.25 -7.31
N SER A 298 -9.16 -6.10 -6.63
CA SER A 298 -7.99 -5.70 -5.84
C SER A 298 -7.64 -6.70 -4.73
N TYR A 299 -8.66 -7.33 -4.13
CA TYR A 299 -8.45 -8.41 -3.16
C TYR A 299 -8.04 -9.73 -3.83
N PHE A 300 -8.57 -10.01 -5.02
CA PHE A 300 -8.28 -11.27 -5.71
C PHE A 300 -6.90 -11.27 -6.36
N MET A 301 -6.38 -10.11 -6.79
CA MET A 301 -5.07 -10.01 -7.43
C MET A 301 -3.95 -10.54 -6.53
N LYS A 302 -2.92 -11.13 -7.15
CA LYS A 302 -1.68 -11.55 -6.47
C LYS A 302 -0.99 -10.34 -5.86
N GLY A 303 -0.78 -10.38 -4.54
CA GLY A 303 -0.19 -9.28 -3.78
C GLY A 303 -0.96 -8.95 -2.50
N ALA A 304 -0.35 -8.18 -1.60
CA ALA A 304 -1.02 -7.66 -0.40
C ALA A 304 -2.08 -6.62 -0.80
N THR A 305 -3.18 -6.55 -0.05
CA THR A 305 -4.24 -5.56 -0.30
C THR A 305 -4.16 -4.43 0.70
N LEU A 306 -4.27 -3.19 0.23
CA LEU A 306 -4.37 -2.00 1.07
C LEU A 306 -5.82 -1.52 1.13
N LEU A 307 -6.26 -1.19 2.33
CA LEU A 307 -7.43 -0.37 2.62
C LEU A 307 -6.96 0.95 3.23
N TYR A 308 -7.36 2.07 2.68
CA TYR A 308 -7.17 3.38 3.30
C TYR A 308 -8.37 3.72 4.18
N ALA A 309 -8.12 4.15 5.41
CA ALA A 309 -9.17 4.48 6.38
C ALA A 309 -10.29 5.35 5.78
N GLY A 310 -11.54 4.92 5.91
CA GLY A 310 -12.71 5.52 5.28
C GLY A 310 -13.15 4.87 3.96
N GLN A 311 -12.35 3.99 3.35
CA GLN A 311 -12.76 3.24 2.16
C GLN A 311 -13.95 2.32 2.45
N GLU A 312 -14.02 1.76 3.65
CA GLU A 312 -15.11 0.90 4.12
C GLU A 312 -16.46 1.60 4.23
N VAL A 313 -16.48 2.92 4.34
CA VAL A 313 -17.71 3.75 4.33
C VAL A 313 -17.86 4.53 3.03
N CYS A 314 -17.11 4.16 1.99
CA CYS A 314 -17.13 4.81 0.67
C CYS A 314 -16.91 6.33 0.75
N ALA A 315 -15.97 6.78 1.58
CA ALA A 315 -15.60 8.19 1.66
C ALA A 315 -15.11 8.70 0.29
N GLU A 316 -15.65 9.83 -0.17
CA GLU A 316 -15.29 10.44 -1.45
C GLU A 316 -14.22 11.54 -1.31
N HIS A 317 -14.05 12.08 -0.10
CA HIS A 317 -13.08 13.12 0.19
C HIS A 317 -11.78 12.51 0.76
N THR A 318 -10.64 12.90 0.21
CA THR A 318 -9.33 12.58 0.77
C THR A 318 -8.96 13.64 1.80
N PRO A 319 -8.78 13.30 3.10
CA PRO A 319 -8.41 14.27 4.11
C PRO A 319 -7.09 14.96 3.80
N SER A 320 -6.99 16.24 4.12
CA SER A 320 -5.75 17.01 3.99
C SER A 320 -4.64 16.43 4.85
N LEU A 321 -3.43 16.35 4.30
CA LEU A 321 -2.23 16.03 5.08
C LEU A 321 -1.78 17.19 5.98
N PHE A 322 -2.22 18.43 5.67
CA PHE A 322 -1.71 19.67 6.27
C PHE A 322 -2.63 20.28 7.31
N GLU A 323 -3.87 19.80 7.37
CA GLU A 323 -4.92 20.29 8.26
C GLU A 323 -5.54 19.14 9.04
N LYS A 324 -6.34 19.46 10.05
CA LYS A 324 -7.12 18.47 10.80
C LYS A 324 -8.49 18.32 10.18
N GLU A 325 -8.64 17.27 9.37
CA GLU A 325 -9.88 16.92 8.68
C GLU A 325 -10.27 15.48 9.04
N PRO A 326 -11.08 15.28 10.09
CA PRO A 326 -11.54 13.94 10.45
C PRO A 326 -12.36 13.29 9.36
N ILE A 327 -12.16 11.99 9.15
CA ILE A 327 -12.96 11.18 8.24
C ILE A 327 -14.43 11.24 8.68
N ASN A 328 -15.32 11.48 7.72
CA ASN A 328 -16.76 11.40 7.96
C ASN A 328 -17.22 9.94 7.86
N TRP A 329 -17.26 9.24 8.98
CA TRP A 329 -17.66 7.85 9.07
C TRP A 329 -19.14 7.57 8.73
N SER A 330 -19.94 8.61 8.55
CA SER A 330 -21.37 8.52 8.22
C SER A 330 -21.69 9.02 6.80
N ALA A 331 -20.68 9.34 5.99
CA ALA A 331 -20.89 10.07 4.74
C ALA A 331 -21.38 9.20 3.57
N GLY A 332 -21.19 7.89 3.64
CA GLY A 332 -21.37 7.05 2.48
C GLY A 332 -22.14 5.76 2.75
N ARG A 333 -21.95 4.82 1.86
CA ARG A 333 -22.45 3.45 1.96
C ARG A 333 -21.46 2.63 2.78
N ASP A 334 -21.95 1.84 3.70
CA ASP A 334 -21.11 0.90 4.46
C ASP A 334 -20.93 -0.41 3.66
N ILE A 335 -19.70 -0.68 3.24
CA ILE A 335 -19.30 -1.91 2.55
C ILE A 335 -18.43 -2.83 3.44
N SER A 336 -18.36 -2.57 4.76
CA SER A 336 -17.53 -3.32 5.71
C SER A 336 -17.76 -4.83 5.64
N GLY A 337 -19.03 -5.27 5.56
CA GLY A 337 -19.37 -6.69 5.42
C GLY A 337 -18.81 -7.30 4.12
N TYR A 338 -18.85 -6.55 3.03
CA TYR A 338 -18.27 -6.99 1.74
C TYR A 338 -16.75 -7.12 1.81
N LEU A 339 -16.07 -6.14 2.42
CA LEU A 339 -14.61 -6.19 2.61
C LEU A 339 -14.19 -7.38 3.48
N ALA A 340 -14.93 -7.65 4.56
CA ALA A 340 -14.69 -8.82 5.43
C ALA A 340 -14.82 -10.14 4.66
N GLN A 341 -15.83 -10.27 3.79
CA GLN A 341 -15.98 -11.46 2.92
C GLN A 341 -14.80 -11.59 1.94
N LEU A 342 -14.40 -10.50 1.29
CA LEU A 342 -13.26 -10.49 0.39
C LEU A 342 -11.96 -10.84 1.11
N ALA A 343 -11.75 -10.33 2.32
CA ALA A 343 -10.61 -10.69 3.15
C ALA A 343 -10.59 -12.19 3.49
N ALA A 344 -11.74 -12.76 3.84
CA ALA A 344 -11.86 -14.20 4.10
C ALA A 344 -11.55 -15.06 2.87
N ILE A 345 -11.95 -14.61 1.68
CA ILE A 345 -11.59 -15.25 0.40
C ILE A 345 -10.08 -15.13 0.17
N LYS A 346 -9.52 -13.92 0.31
CA LYS A 346 -8.09 -13.65 0.12
C LYS A 346 -7.19 -14.56 0.96
N LYS A 347 -7.58 -14.86 2.22
CA LYS A 347 -6.83 -15.77 3.10
C LYS A 347 -6.67 -17.18 2.54
N ARG A 348 -7.53 -17.58 1.60
CA ARG A 348 -7.53 -18.91 0.97
C ARG A 348 -6.94 -18.93 -0.43
N LEU A 349 -6.65 -17.77 -1.02
CA LEU A 349 -6.05 -17.70 -2.35
C LEU A 349 -4.65 -18.33 -2.36
N PRO A 350 -4.25 -18.95 -3.47
CA PRO A 350 -2.89 -19.46 -3.64
C PRO A 350 -1.83 -18.37 -3.51
N THR A 351 -0.63 -18.74 -3.10
CA THR A 351 0.52 -17.82 -2.97
C THR A 351 1.65 -18.13 -3.94
N ASP A 352 1.72 -19.36 -4.46
CA ASP A 352 2.84 -19.88 -5.23
C ASP A 352 2.52 -20.15 -6.71
N GLU A 353 1.24 -20.18 -7.05
CA GLU A 353 0.77 -20.42 -8.41
C GLU A 353 0.98 -19.22 -9.33
N VAL A 354 1.07 -19.48 -10.62
CA VAL A 354 1.10 -18.46 -11.67
C VAL A 354 -0.23 -17.72 -11.66
N PHE A 355 -0.17 -16.40 -11.65
CA PHE A 355 -1.34 -15.54 -11.74
C PHE A 355 -1.49 -15.06 -13.19
N GLN A 356 -2.67 -15.22 -13.77
CA GLN A 356 -2.96 -14.85 -15.16
C GLN A 356 -4.22 -14.00 -15.24
N LEU A 357 -4.23 -13.03 -16.14
CA LEU A 357 -5.34 -12.15 -16.42
C LEU A 357 -5.75 -12.22 -17.90
N GLU A 358 -7.04 -12.40 -18.16
CA GLU A 358 -7.64 -12.31 -19.49
C GLU A 358 -8.68 -11.19 -19.50
N THR A 359 -8.59 -10.30 -20.48
CA THR A 359 -9.42 -9.09 -20.56
C THR A 359 -10.29 -9.08 -21.79
N ASP A 360 -11.57 -8.81 -21.63
CA ASP A 360 -12.50 -8.50 -22.71
C ASP A 360 -12.90 -7.01 -22.64
N ASP A 361 -12.21 -6.19 -23.42
CA ASP A 361 -12.47 -4.75 -23.48
C ASP A 361 -13.88 -4.41 -23.96
N ALA A 362 -14.45 -5.20 -24.89
CA ALA A 362 -15.76 -4.96 -25.45
C ALA A 362 -16.86 -5.15 -24.40
N GLN A 363 -16.71 -6.12 -23.51
CA GLN A 363 -17.62 -6.37 -22.41
C GLN A 363 -17.24 -5.63 -21.13
N GLY A 364 -16.00 -5.15 -21.01
CA GLY A 364 -15.44 -4.57 -19.78
C GLY A 364 -15.30 -5.60 -18.68
N LEU A 365 -14.87 -6.81 -19.04
CA LEU A 365 -14.68 -7.95 -18.15
C LEU A 365 -13.20 -8.28 -17.98
N VAL A 366 -12.85 -8.75 -16.79
CA VAL A 366 -11.56 -9.38 -16.50
C VAL A 366 -11.82 -10.75 -15.88
N CYS A 367 -11.19 -11.79 -16.44
CA CYS A 367 -11.05 -13.10 -15.82
C CYS A 367 -9.65 -13.18 -15.22
N ALA A 368 -9.55 -13.42 -13.92
CA ALA A 368 -8.29 -13.63 -13.22
C ALA A 368 -8.20 -15.06 -12.71
N SER A 369 -7.04 -15.70 -12.84
CA SER A 369 -6.87 -17.12 -12.52
C SER A 369 -5.55 -17.38 -11.81
N TYR A 370 -5.60 -18.24 -10.80
CA TYR A 370 -4.42 -18.86 -10.20
C TYR A 370 -4.26 -20.26 -10.80
N LEU A 371 -3.18 -20.45 -11.55
CA LEU A 371 -2.91 -21.65 -12.33
C LEU A 371 -1.74 -22.43 -11.75
N GLY A 372 -1.98 -23.72 -11.48
CA GLY A 372 -1.01 -24.70 -11.01
C GLY A 372 -1.18 -26.02 -11.76
N PRO A 373 -0.82 -27.17 -11.15
CA PRO A 373 -1.12 -28.49 -11.71
C PRO A 373 -2.63 -28.73 -11.93
N ALA A 374 -3.46 -27.95 -11.24
CA ALA A 374 -4.89 -27.75 -11.50
C ALA A 374 -5.20 -26.26 -11.31
N THR A 375 -6.29 -25.75 -11.92
CA THR A 375 -6.77 -24.39 -11.64
C THR A 375 -7.17 -24.28 -10.17
N ARG A 376 -6.57 -23.36 -9.44
CA ARG A 376 -6.73 -23.23 -7.97
C ARG A 376 -7.77 -22.21 -7.56
N ALA A 377 -7.94 -21.14 -8.33
CA ALA A 377 -8.98 -20.14 -8.11
C ALA A 377 -9.23 -19.38 -9.40
N VAL A 378 -10.48 -19.02 -9.65
CA VAL A 378 -10.89 -18.18 -10.78
C VAL A 378 -11.82 -17.09 -10.28
N GLY A 379 -11.62 -15.87 -10.76
CA GLY A 379 -12.51 -14.74 -10.51
C GLY A 379 -12.91 -14.07 -11.83
N VAL A 380 -14.19 -13.73 -12.00
CA VAL A 380 -14.68 -12.95 -13.15
C VAL A 380 -15.23 -11.62 -12.61
N PHE A 381 -14.71 -10.52 -13.12
CA PHE A 381 -14.93 -9.18 -12.61
C PHE A 381 -15.51 -8.27 -13.70
N PRO A 382 -16.81 -7.90 -13.62
CA PRO A 382 -17.48 -7.01 -14.56
C PRO A 382 -17.15 -5.54 -14.24
N LEU A 383 -15.95 -5.09 -14.59
CA LEU A 383 -15.39 -3.78 -14.20
C LEU A 383 -16.15 -2.59 -14.80
N ALA A 384 -16.85 -2.81 -15.93
CA ALA A 384 -17.76 -1.81 -16.49
C ALA A 384 -19.14 -1.76 -15.79
N GLY A 385 -19.37 -2.57 -14.75
CA GLY A 385 -20.63 -2.64 -14.00
C GLY A 385 -21.82 -3.10 -14.85
N ARG A 386 -21.62 -4.00 -15.79
CA ARG A 386 -22.65 -4.58 -16.68
C ARG A 386 -22.46 -6.10 -16.83
N PRO A 387 -23.54 -6.85 -17.10
CA PRO A 387 -23.46 -8.29 -17.31
C PRO A 387 -22.57 -8.65 -18.51
N GLY A 388 -22.01 -9.86 -18.49
CA GLY A 388 -21.22 -10.39 -19.58
C GLY A 388 -20.88 -11.88 -19.39
N THR A 389 -20.11 -12.42 -20.33
CA THR A 389 -19.67 -13.84 -20.34
C THR A 389 -18.18 -13.89 -20.60
N ALA A 390 -17.44 -14.55 -19.70
CA ALA A 390 -16.00 -14.75 -19.82
C ALA A 390 -15.67 -16.20 -20.13
N ALA A 391 -14.63 -16.44 -20.93
CA ALA A 391 -13.96 -17.72 -20.97
C ALA A 391 -13.28 -17.97 -19.61
N VAL A 392 -13.35 -19.19 -19.09
CA VAL A 392 -12.75 -19.54 -17.80
C VAL A 392 -11.99 -20.88 -17.92
N PRO A 393 -10.81 -21.03 -17.27
CA PRO A 393 -10.02 -22.26 -17.30
C PRO A 393 -10.58 -23.32 -16.31
N LEU A 394 -11.88 -23.57 -16.38
CA LEU A 394 -12.59 -24.53 -15.54
C LEU A 394 -13.37 -25.54 -16.39
N ALA A 395 -13.51 -26.77 -15.91
CA ALA A 395 -14.35 -27.76 -16.55
C ALA A 395 -15.83 -27.36 -16.47
N ASP A 396 -16.63 -27.84 -17.43
CA ASP A 396 -18.07 -27.68 -17.37
C ASP A 396 -18.64 -28.31 -16.09
N GLY A 397 -19.51 -27.58 -15.41
CA GLY A 397 -20.06 -28.03 -14.14
C GLY A 397 -20.76 -26.94 -13.33
N ARG A 398 -21.22 -27.35 -12.15
CA ARG A 398 -21.80 -26.42 -11.15
C ARG A 398 -20.75 -26.10 -10.09
N TYR A 399 -20.62 -24.82 -9.78
CA TYR A 399 -19.69 -24.28 -8.80
C TYR A 399 -20.46 -23.42 -7.80
N CYS A 400 -19.85 -23.10 -6.67
CA CYS A 400 -20.41 -22.19 -5.68
C CYS A 400 -19.59 -20.89 -5.70
N ASP A 401 -20.25 -19.77 -5.93
CA ASP A 401 -19.61 -18.45 -5.82
C ASP A 401 -19.30 -18.13 -4.36
N ALA A 402 -18.04 -17.88 -4.05
CA ALA A 402 -17.58 -17.61 -2.69
C ALA A 402 -18.07 -16.27 -2.12
N LEU A 403 -18.48 -15.32 -2.99
CA LEU A 403 -19.02 -14.03 -2.56
C LEU A 403 -20.50 -14.10 -2.22
N SER A 404 -21.32 -14.73 -3.07
CA SER A 404 -22.76 -14.78 -2.88
C SER A 404 -23.23 -16.04 -2.19
N GLY A 405 -22.45 -17.12 -2.22
CA GLY A 405 -22.88 -18.47 -1.81
C GLY A 405 -23.79 -19.15 -2.81
N GLU A 406 -24.13 -18.50 -3.92
CA GLU A 406 -25.05 -19.01 -4.91
C GLU A 406 -24.37 -19.96 -5.92
N PRO A 407 -25.11 -20.94 -6.45
CA PRO A 407 -24.60 -21.82 -7.48
C PRO A 407 -24.46 -21.10 -8.81
N VAL A 408 -23.32 -21.27 -9.47
CA VAL A 408 -23.08 -20.80 -10.83
C VAL A 408 -22.73 -22.00 -11.72
N THR A 409 -22.88 -21.86 -13.05
CA THR A 409 -22.65 -22.97 -13.99
C THR A 409 -21.66 -22.54 -15.06
N VAL A 410 -20.58 -23.30 -15.22
CA VAL A 410 -19.68 -23.23 -16.35
C VAL A 410 -20.21 -24.14 -17.46
N ARG A 411 -20.34 -23.62 -18.68
CA ARG A 411 -20.76 -24.36 -19.87
C ARG A 411 -19.87 -24.00 -21.06
N GLU A 412 -19.38 -25.01 -21.76
CA GLU A 412 -18.50 -24.85 -22.93
C GLU A 412 -17.28 -23.94 -22.60
N GLY A 413 -16.73 -24.13 -21.37
CA GLY A 413 -15.60 -23.33 -20.89
C GLY A 413 -15.93 -21.86 -20.63
N THR A 414 -17.20 -21.48 -20.50
CA THR A 414 -17.61 -20.08 -20.26
C THR A 414 -18.44 -19.93 -18.98
N LEU A 415 -18.35 -18.74 -18.37
CA LEU A 415 -19.12 -18.34 -17.20
C LEU A 415 -19.82 -17.00 -17.46
N SER A 416 -21.14 -16.97 -17.36
CA SER A 416 -21.93 -15.73 -17.43
C SER A 416 -22.03 -15.11 -16.03
N VAL A 417 -21.80 -13.81 -15.95
CA VAL A 417 -21.87 -13.03 -14.72
C VAL A 417 -22.83 -11.84 -14.86
N GLY A 418 -23.47 -11.45 -13.77
CA GLY A 418 -24.26 -10.23 -13.69
C GLY A 418 -23.38 -8.98 -13.57
N THR A 419 -23.82 -8.01 -12.78
CA THR A 419 -23.05 -6.79 -12.48
C THR A 419 -22.08 -6.95 -11.30
N ARG A 420 -22.09 -8.11 -10.63
CA ARG A 420 -21.24 -8.43 -9.49
C ARG A 420 -20.15 -9.41 -9.88
N ALA A 421 -19.01 -9.30 -9.22
CA ALA A 421 -17.93 -10.27 -9.36
C ALA A 421 -18.38 -11.67 -8.91
N VAL A 422 -17.85 -12.70 -9.55
CA VAL A 422 -17.99 -14.11 -9.16
C VAL A 422 -16.59 -14.65 -8.86
N ILE A 423 -16.41 -15.28 -7.71
CA ILE A 423 -15.13 -15.86 -7.29
C ILE A 423 -15.34 -17.33 -6.97
N LEU A 424 -14.63 -18.19 -7.70
CA LEU A 424 -14.65 -19.63 -7.59
C LEU A 424 -13.30 -20.08 -7.01
N PRO A 425 -13.21 -20.32 -5.70
CA PRO A 425 -12.01 -20.90 -5.11
C PRO A 425 -11.89 -22.37 -5.55
N GLU A 426 -10.70 -22.95 -5.37
CA GLU A 426 -10.48 -24.38 -5.59
C GLU A 426 -11.58 -25.20 -4.93
N ASN A 427 -12.14 -26.18 -5.65
CA ASN A 427 -13.05 -27.16 -5.06
C ASN A 427 -12.27 -27.97 -4.00
N GLY A 428 -12.61 -27.77 -2.72
CA GLY A 428 -12.17 -28.62 -1.63
C GLY A 428 -12.85 -29.98 -1.67
#